data_f39eae3f9042e06bc2c19234660ea27e
#
_entry.id   f39eae3f9042e06bc2c19234660ea27e
#
_cell.length_a   1.000
_cell.length_b   1.000
_cell.length_c   1.000
_cell.angle_alpha   90.00
_cell.angle_beta   90.00
_cell.angle_gamma   90.00
#
_symmetry.space_group_name_H-M   'P 1'
#
loop_
_entity.id
_entity.type
_entity.pdbx_description
1 polymer ?
#
loop_
_entity_poly.entity_id
_entity_poly.type
_entity_poly.pdbx_seq_one_letter_code
_entity_poly.pdbx_strand_id
1 'polypeptide(L)'
;MKRLTEKQSRNSLTTQIVLWVVGFVSVLFVAALIIMFRNARKSIYEEAMEKARQTLRTTELRIDNTLKEVETATRSLHWTVEKRLHRPEIADSLCRQLLKVNPHIESCDIAFEPGFYPQLGTYHEVYAYRSKNDSTQILIRVNGGDKLYTRQKWYFTPLHLEKPIWIDPYVDEESEEKNIVTSYGMPLHNKDGELVGVLSAHISMKWFADLVLSLKPFPNSHALVMGTDGHLIIHPDSTLEEHEAFFTEAFNDPTSEGHLAAISMKTGHIGHSELNMDGVDNFMFYHPFENAGWSVAIVCPESDIFSSYNSLLRYTIILSFVGLLLLFLFCLFISHYMLKPLQKLVDAAHRMANGKLDNPVKKSHRDDEVGYMQNSFRHMQQSISNQIAQINHLTNVLTQRNEDLKLAYEQAREADRMKDAVILNMSDRMETSIKTIHSTIDDFRKHAADMHVDECREMAGKIQKQTEITIDLLGNLLKMADKKEEVRP
;
A
#
# COMPACT_ATOMS: atom_id res chain seq x y z
N MET A 1 16.30 25.16 35.10
CA MET A 1 14.99 24.48 35.16
C MET A 1 14.23 24.45 33.82
N LYS A 2 14.38 25.40 32.90
CA LYS A 2 13.68 25.43 31.58
C LYS A 2 14.16 24.36 30.54
N ARG A 3 15.39 23.86 30.65
CA ARG A 3 15.94 22.88 29.68
C ARG A 3 15.51 21.41 29.90
N LEU A 4 14.94 21.09 31.07
CA LEU A 4 14.47 19.72 31.33
C LEU A 4 13.04 19.45 30.83
N THR A 5 12.23 20.49 30.63
CA THR A 5 10.86 20.39 30.14
C THR A 5 10.75 20.22 28.61
N GLU A 6 11.73 20.73 27.85
CA GLU A 6 11.75 20.57 26.39
C GLU A 6 12.21 19.18 25.93
N LYS A 7 13.04 18.46 26.70
CA LYS A 7 13.52 17.12 26.38
C LYS A 7 12.48 16.03 26.66
N GLN A 8 11.52 16.29 27.53
CA GLN A 8 10.43 15.34 27.84
C GLN A 8 9.32 15.31 26.78
N SER A 9 9.17 16.35 25.93
CA SER A 9 8.12 16.37 24.90
C SER A 9 8.45 15.48 23.69
N ARG A 10 9.72 15.15 23.47
CA ARG A 10 10.18 14.34 22.33
C ARG A 10 10.02 12.82 22.51
N ASN A 11 9.80 12.35 23.74
CA ASN A 11 9.68 10.94 24.08
C ASN A 11 8.38 10.63 24.84
N SER A 12 7.29 11.33 24.53
CA SER A 12 5.98 10.96 25.08
C SER A 12 5.64 9.53 24.65
N LEU A 13 5.31 8.66 25.60
CA LEU A 13 4.84 7.30 25.37
C LEU A 13 3.74 7.26 24.29
N THR A 14 2.90 8.27 24.31
CA THR A 14 1.83 8.55 23.35
C THR A 14 2.35 8.64 21.92
N THR A 15 3.38 9.47 21.71
CA THR A 15 3.97 9.66 20.37
C THR A 15 4.66 8.38 19.90
N GLN A 16 5.29 7.64 20.80
CA GLN A 16 5.92 6.37 20.47
C GLN A 16 4.89 5.31 20.06
N ILE A 17 3.79 5.15 20.82
CA ILE A 17 2.73 4.18 20.49
C ILE A 17 2.10 4.51 19.14
N VAL A 18 1.77 5.80 18.89
CA VAL A 18 1.21 6.22 17.60
C VAL A 18 2.17 5.90 16.46
N LEU A 19 3.45 6.22 16.59
CA LEU A 19 4.46 5.94 15.57
C LEU A 19 4.64 4.44 15.31
N TRP A 20 4.66 3.62 16.36
CA TRP A 20 4.80 2.17 16.22
C TRP A 20 3.55 1.53 15.56
N VAL A 21 2.36 1.93 15.99
CA VAL A 21 1.11 1.39 15.42
C VAL A 21 0.94 1.83 13.96
N VAL A 22 1.08 3.13 13.67
CA VAL A 22 0.97 3.64 12.30
C VAL A 22 2.07 3.05 11.42
N GLY A 23 3.31 2.98 11.89
CA GLY A 23 4.43 2.40 11.16
C GLY A 23 4.22 0.92 10.85
N PHE A 24 3.82 0.12 11.82
CA PHE A 24 3.57 -1.31 11.62
C PHE A 24 2.42 -1.57 10.64
N VAL A 25 1.28 -0.87 10.82
CA VAL A 25 0.13 -0.99 9.91
C VAL A 25 0.50 -0.54 8.49
N SER A 26 1.27 0.56 8.35
CA SER A 26 1.71 1.05 7.04
C SER A 26 2.62 0.04 6.34
N VAL A 27 3.55 -0.59 7.04
CA VAL A 27 4.44 -1.61 6.45
C VAL A 27 3.65 -2.83 5.99
N LEU A 28 2.73 -3.35 6.82
CA LEU A 28 1.86 -4.47 6.44
C LEU A 28 0.98 -4.13 5.24
N PHE A 29 0.42 -2.93 5.23
CA PHE A 29 -0.45 -2.48 4.15
C PHE A 29 0.31 -2.33 2.83
N VAL A 30 1.50 -1.72 2.86
CA VAL A 30 2.37 -1.60 1.66
C VAL A 30 2.80 -2.98 1.16
N ALA A 31 3.18 -3.90 2.05
CA ALA A 31 3.54 -5.26 1.67
C ALA A 31 2.35 -5.99 0.99
N ALA A 32 1.15 -5.88 1.55
CA ALA A 32 -0.06 -6.44 0.96
C ALA A 32 -0.37 -5.85 -0.42
N LEU A 33 -0.22 -4.54 -0.59
CA LEU A 33 -0.40 -3.87 -1.88
C LEU A 33 0.62 -4.36 -2.93
N ILE A 34 1.89 -4.47 -2.55
CA ILE A 34 2.95 -4.98 -3.48
C ILE A 34 2.60 -6.39 -3.96
N ILE A 35 2.20 -7.29 -3.05
CA ILE A 35 1.81 -8.66 -3.40
C ILE A 35 0.58 -8.66 -4.31
N MET A 36 -0.44 -7.87 -3.95
CA MET A 36 -1.67 -7.75 -4.74
C MET A 36 -1.38 -7.24 -6.16
N PHE A 37 -0.57 -6.18 -6.31
CA PHE A 37 -0.26 -5.61 -7.62
C PHE A 37 0.61 -6.52 -8.46
N ARG A 38 1.57 -7.23 -7.86
CA ARG A 38 2.35 -8.24 -8.61
C ARG A 38 1.46 -9.36 -9.16
N ASN A 39 0.54 -9.86 -8.34
CA ASN A 39 -0.40 -10.90 -8.78
C ASN A 39 -1.37 -10.38 -9.83
N ALA A 40 -1.90 -9.17 -9.66
CA ALA A 40 -2.81 -8.55 -10.63
C ALA A 40 -2.12 -8.34 -11.98
N ARG A 41 -0.87 -7.82 -12.00
CA ARG A 41 -0.12 -7.65 -13.25
C ARG A 41 0.10 -8.98 -13.96
N LYS A 42 0.47 -10.02 -13.22
CA LYS A 42 0.66 -11.38 -13.79
C LYS A 42 -0.65 -11.91 -14.37
N SER A 43 -1.76 -11.79 -13.64
CA SER A 43 -3.07 -12.28 -14.09
C SER A 43 -3.55 -11.57 -15.35
N ILE A 44 -3.38 -10.23 -15.41
CA ILE A 44 -3.74 -9.44 -16.60
C ILE A 44 -2.87 -9.81 -17.80
N TYR A 45 -1.57 -10.04 -17.58
CA TYR A 45 -0.68 -10.52 -18.63
C TYR A 45 -1.14 -11.88 -19.18
N GLU A 46 -1.44 -12.85 -18.31
CA GLU A 46 -1.90 -14.19 -18.71
C GLU A 46 -3.25 -14.12 -19.46
N GLU A 47 -4.17 -13.26 -19.01
CA GLU A 47 -5.44 -13.02 -19.69
C GLU A 47 -5.26 -12.39 -21.07
N ALA A 48 -4.38 -11.41 -21.19
CA ALA A 48 -4.06 -10.76 -22.47
C ALA A 48 -3.44 -11.74 -23.47
N MET A 49 -2.50 -12.58 -22.99
CA MET A 49 -1.89 -13.67 -23.77
C MET A 49 -2.96 -14.61 -24.33
N GLU A 50 -3.87 -15.06 -23.46
CA GLU A 50 -4.92 -16.00 -23.88
C GLU A 50 -5.89 -15.38 -24.86
N LYS A 51 -6.29 -14.12 -24.63
CA LYS A 51 -7.16 -13.37 -25.54
C LYS A 51 -6.53 -13.18 -26.92
N ALA A 52 -5.26 -12.78 -26.97
CA ALA A 52 -4.53 -12.62 -28.23
C ALA A 52 -4.41 -13.97 -28.98
N ARG A 53 -4.06 -15.04 -28.27
CA ARG A 53 -3.97 -16.40 -28.83
C ARG A 53 -5.31 -16.89 -29.39
N GLN A 54 -6.41 -16.70 -28.66
CA GLN A 54 -7.74 -17.08 -29.12
C GLN A 54 -8.17 -16.28 -30.34
N THR A 55 -7.87 -14.98 -30.36
CA THR A 55 -8.15 -14.12 -31.52
C THR A 55 -7.37 -14.59 -32.75
N LEU A 56 -6.06 -14.85 -32.61
CA LEU A 56 -5.25 -15.40 -33.68
C LEU A 56 -5.80 -16.74 -34.20
N ARG A 57 -6.06 -17.68 -33.29
CA ARG A 57 -6.55 -19.01 -33.66
C ARG A 57 -7.91 -18.96 -34.36
N THR A 58 -8.82 -18.14 -33.88
CA THR A 58 -10.13 -17.99 -34.52
C THR A 58 -10.00 -17.45 -35.94
N THR A 59 -9.08 -16.53 -36.14
CA THR A 59 -8.81 -15.93 -37.45
C THR A 59 -8.08 -16.88 -38.38
N GLU A 60 -7.08 -17.55 -37.85
CA GLU A 60 -6.39 -18.63 -38.58
C GLU A 60 -7.42 -19.63 -39.12
N LEU A 61 -8.28 -20.18 -38.25
CA LEU A 61 -9.34 -21.11 -38.66
C LEU A 61 -10.25 -20.56 -39.73
N ARG A 62 -10.60 -19.27 -39.66
CA ARG A 62 -11.46 -18.62 -40.64
C ARG A 62 -10.76 -18.47 -41.98
N ILE A 63 -9.50 -18.04 -41.98
CA ILE A 63 -8.69 -17.91 -43.19
C ILE A 63 -8.44 -19.29 -43.82
N ASP A 64 -7.99 -20.24 -43.00
CA ASP A 64 -7.71 -21.61 -43.43
C ASP A 64 -8.94 -22.28 -44.05
N ASN A 65 -10.11 -22.12 -43.46
CA ASN A 65 -11.35 -22.62 -44.06
C ASN A 65 -11.61 -21.97 -45.41
N THR A 66 -11.41 -20.65 -45.58
CA THR A 66 -11.61 -19.99 -46.89
C THR A 66 -10.58 -20.46 -47.90
N LEU A 67 -9.31 -20.60 -47.50
CA LEU A 67 -8.27 -21.17 -48.39
C LEU A 67 -8.63 -22.59 -48.81
N LYS A 68 -9.07 -23.45 -47.88
CA LYS A 68 -9.52 -24.83 -48.18
C LYS A 68 -10.74 -24.87 -49.06
N GLU A 69 -11.68 -23.95 -48.93
CA GLU A 69 -12.83 -23.82 -49.84
C GLU A 69 -12.35 -23.57 -51.26
N VAL A 70 -11.41 -22.62 -51.43
CA VAL A 70 -10.83 -22.28 -52.74
C VAL A 70 -10.03 -23.44 -53.29
N GLU A 71 -9.19 -24.11 -52.51
CA GLU A 71 -8.47 -25.30 -52.90
C GLU A 71 -9.40 -26.41 -53.40
N THR A 72 -10.44 -26.69 -52.58
CA THR A 72 -11.41 -27.75 -52.92
C THR A 72 -12.20 -27.45 -54.19
N ALA A 73 -12.64 -26.19 -54.34
CA ALA A 73 -13.32 -25.75 -55.52
C ALA A 73 -12.43 -25.86 -56.78
N THR A 74 -11.19 -25.35 -56.68
CA THR A 74 -10.19 -25.39 -57.75
C THR A 74 -9.81 -26.81 -58.12
N ARG A 75 -9.61 -27.68 -57.14
CA ARG A 75 -9.32 -29.14 -57.35
C ARG A 75 -10.46 -29.86 -58.06
N SER A 76 -11.69 -29.54 -57.66
CA SER A 76 -12.86 -30.11 -58.33
C SER A 76 -12.96 -29.69 -59.82
N LEU A 77 -12.65 -28.42 -60.10
CA LEU A 77 -12.63 -27.89 -61.45
C LEU A 77 -11.46 -28.50 -62.23
N HIS A 78 -10.27 -28.56 -61.63
CA HIS A 78 -9.06 -29.16 -62.19
C HIS A 78 -9.32 -30.57 -62.80
N TRP A 79 -9.90 -31.47 -62.02
CA TRP A 79 -10.29 -32.79 -62.47
C TRP A 79 -11.25 -32.78 -63.67
N THR A 80 -12.18 -31.78 -63.71
CA THR A 80 -13.12 -31.62 -64.82
C THR A 80 -12.41 -31.13 -66.09
N VAL A 81 -11.47 -30.19 -65.96
CA VAL A 81 -10.66 -29.66 -67.07
C VAL A 81 -9.79 -30.78 -67.68
N GLU A 82 -9.04 -31.53 -66.84
CA GLU A 82 -8.19 -32.62 -67.35
C GLU A 82 -8.95 -33.67 -68.12
N LYS A 83 -10.16 -34.04 -67.70
CA LYS A 83 -11.00 -35.00 -68.43
C LYS A 83 -11.54 -34.49 -69.75
N ARG A 84 -11.58 -33.14 -69.92
CA ARG A 84 -12.23 -32.50 -71.08
C ARG A 84 -11.28 -31.66 -71.91
N LEU A 85 -9.98 -31.92 -71.82
CA LEU A 85 -8.95 -31.25 -72.64
C LEU A 85 -9.21 -31.23 -74.14
N HIS A 86 -9.97 -32.24 -74.66
CA HIS A 86 -10.38 -32.28 -76.07
C HIS A 86 -11.47 -31.26 -76.43
N ARG A 87 -11.95 -30.50 -75.46
CA ARG A 87 -13.03 -29.51 -75.65
C ARG A 87 -12.67 -28.16 -75.00
N PRO A 88 -11.72 -27.40 -75.57
CA PRO A 88 -11.25 -26.15 -75.01
C PRO A 88 -12.35 -25.10 -74.85
N GLU A 89 -13.43 -25.21 -75.66
CA GLU A 89 -14.57 -24.27 -75.65
C GLU A 89 -15.38 -24.29 -74.33
N ILE A 90 -15.19 -25.27 -73.48
CA ILE A 90 -15.91 -25.30 -72.19
C ILE A 90 -15.18 -24.60 -71.06
N ALA A 91 -13.92 -24.22 -71.26
CA ALA A 91 -13.09 -23.62 -70.23
C ALA A 91 -13.69 -22.31 -69.66
N ASP A 92 -14.31 -21.47 -70.53
CA ASP A 92 -14.99 -20.26 -70.13
C ASP A 92 -16.18 -20.53 -69.21
N SER A 93 -16.98 -21.52 -69.51
CA SER A 93 -18.13 -21.89 -68.71
C SER A 93 -17.75 -22.48 -67.35
N LEU A 94 -16.62 -23.21 -67.32
CA LEU A 94 -16.06 -23.78 -66.08
C LEU A 94 -15.50 -22.71 -65.18
N CYS A 95 -14.72 -21.78 -65.65
CA CYS A 95 -14.23 -20.62 -64.90
C CYS A 95 -15.38 -19.77 -64.37
N ARG A 96 -16.40 -19.46 -65.22
CA ARG A 96 -17.59 -18.75 -64.81
C ARG A 96 -18.35 -19.45 -63.69
N GLN A 97 -18.46 -20.77 -63.76
CA GLN A 97 -19.15 -21.56 -62.74
C GLN A 97 -18.36 -21.52 -61.41
N LEU A 98 -17.00 -21.61 -61.47
CA LEU A 98 -16.14 -21.53 -60.30
C LEU A 98 -16.37 -20.21 -59.54
N LEU A 99 -16.33 -19.10 -60.25
CA LEU A 99 -16.53 -17.77 -59.64
C LEU A 99 -17.94 -17.62 -59.12
N LYS A 100 -18.97 -18.11 -59.85
CA LYS A 100 -20.38 -17.96 -59.45
C LYS A 100 -20.69 -18.64 -58.12
N VAL A 101 -20.06 -19.81 -57.88
CA VAL A 101 -20.32 -20.62 -56.68
C VAL A 101 -19.42 -20.19 -55.50
N ASN A 102 -18.28 -19.58 -55.78
CA ASN A 102 -17.28 -19.24 -54.78
C ASN A 102 -17.09 -17.71 -54.69
N PRO A 103 -17.77 -17.00 -53.82
CA PRO A 103 -17.72 -15.55 -53.76
C PRO A 103 -16.34 -14.98 -53.37
N HIS A 104 -15.50 -15.78 -52.75
CA HIS A 104 -14.13 -15.39 -52.34
C HIS A 104 -13.10 -15.45 -53.48
N ILE A 105 -13.46 -16.14 -54.59
CA ILE A 105 -12.59 -16.14 -55.78
C ILE A 105 -12.89 -14.90 -56.61
N GLU A 106 -11.84 -14.10 -56.82
CA GLU A 106 -11.89 -12.84 -57.59
C GLU A 106 -11.77 -13.10 -59.09
N SER A 107 -10.82 -13.98 -59.46
CA SER A 107 -10.60 -14.38 -60.84
C SER A 107 -10.11 -15.83 -60.94
N CYS A 108 -10.19 -16.37 -62.12
CA CYS A 108 -9.76 -17.74 -62.41
C CYS A 108 -9.15 -17.79 -63.81
N ASP A 109 -8.00 -18.46 -63.93
CA ASP A 109 -7.29 -18.71 -65.19
C ASP A 109 -7.17 -20.15 -65.51
N ILE A 110 -7.38 -20.51 -66.77
CA ILE A 110 -7.00 -21.76 -67.36
C ILE A 110 -6.07 -21.41 -68.54
N ALA A 111 -4.78 -21.70 -68.41
CA ALA A 111 -3.83 -21.42 -69.44
C ALA A 111 -3.06 -22.70 -69.83
N PHE A 112 -2.78 -22.82 -71.12
CA PHE A 112 -2.19 -24.00 -71.67
C PHE A 112 -0.76 -23.74 -72.12
N GLU A 113 0.04 -24.81 -72.25
CA GLU A 113 1.36 -24.73 -72.82
C GLU A 113 1.31 -24.16 -74.24
N PRO A 114 2.29 -23.33 -74.63
CA PRO A 114 2.35 -22.71 -75.97
C PRO A 114 2.29 -23.78 -77.06
N GLY A 115 1.29 -23.64 -77.94
CA GLY A 115 1.09 -24.56 -79.07
C GLY A 115 0.27 -25.82 -78.76
N PHE A 116 -0.22 -25.99 -77.48
CA PHE A 116 -1.05 -27.15 -77.13
C PHE A 116 -2.33 -27.24 -77.97
N TYR A 117 -2.95 -26.10 -78.28
CA TYR A 117 -4.09 -26.00 -79.21
C TYR A 117 -3.71 -25.19 -80.43
N PRO A 118 -3.06 -25.75 -81.45
CA PRO A 118 -2.57 -25.02 -82.63
C PRO A 118 -3.67 -24.25 -83.37
N GLN A 119 -4.94 -24.74 -83.32
CA GLN A 119 -6.11 -24.13 -83.93
C GLN A 119 -6.60 -22.86 -83.19
N LEU A 120 -6.16 -22.62 -81.94
CA LEU A 120 -6.56 -21.47 -81.13
C LEU A 120 -5.43 -20.47 -81.00
N GLY A 121 -4.25 -20.70 -81.66
CA GLY A 121 -3.08 -19.83 -81.61
C GLY A 121 -1.96 -20.41 -80.77
N THR A 122 -0.82 -19.71 -80.74
CA THR A 122 0.37 -20.15 -79.95
C THR A 122 0.11 -20.11 -78.46
N TYR A 123 -0.60 -19.13 -77.99
CA TYR A 123 -0.95 -18.92 -76.59
C TYR A 123 -2.45 -19.01 -76.44
N HIS A 124 -2.91 -19.85 -75.50
CA HIS A 124 -4.35 -19.98 -75.22
C HIS A 124 -4.61 -19.95 -73.73
N GLU A 125 -5.35 -18.90 -73.31
CA GLU A 125 -5.71 -18.62 -71.92
C GLU A 125 -7.19 -18.22 -71.86
N VAL A 126 -7.87 -18.67 -70.86
CA VAL A 126 -9.22 -18.22 -70.49
C VAL A 126 -9.16 -17.59 -69.10
N TYR A 127 -9.36 -16.26 -69.04
CA TYR A 127 -9.39 -15.46 -67.85
C TYR A 127 -10.81 -15.04 -67.53
N ALA A 128 -11.32 -15.50 -66.39
CA ALA A 128 -12.64 -15.10 -65.87
C ALA A 128 -12.42 -14.23 -64.63
N TYR A 129 -13.10 -13.08 -64.54
CA TYR A 129 -12.96 -12.16 -63.42
C TYR A 129 -14.27 -11.47 -63.09
N ARG A 130 -14.37 -10.95 -61.84
CA ARG A 130 -15.52 -10.16 -61.40
C ARG A 130 -15.43 -8.76 -61.93
N SER A 131 -16.58 -8.22 -62.37
CA SER A 131 -16.65 -6.81 -62.80
C SER A 131 -16.51 -5.88 -61.61
N LYS A 132 -15.75 -4.82 -61.80
CA LYS A 132 -15.60 -3.71 -60.83
C LYS A 132 -16.91 -3.04 -60.47
N ASN A 133 -17.77 -2.83 -61.47
CA ASN A 133 -19.03 -2.08 -61.30
C ASN A 133 -20.14 -2.92 -60.67
N ASP A 134 -20.05 -4.22 -60.80
CA ASP A 134 -21.02 -5.18 -60.26
C ASP A 134 -20.28 -6.52 -60.00
N SER A 135 -19.91 -6.79 -58.78
CA SER A 135 -19.23 -8.02 -58.38
C SER A 135 -20.01 -9.30 -58.66
N THR A 136 -21.30 -9.18 -58.95
CA THR A 136 -22.14 -10.33 -59.37
C THR A 136 -21.96 -10.67 -60.86
N GLN A 137 -21.47 -9.74 -61.66
CA GLN A 137 -21.22 -9.90 -63.06
C GLN A 137 -19.82 -10.51 -63.29
N ILE A 138 -19.75 -11.65 -63.97
CA ILE A 138 -18.52 -12.32 -64.32
C ILE A 138 -18.22 -12.06 -65.79
N LEU A 139 -17.08 -11.48 -66.03
CA LEU A 139 -16.55 -11.17 -67.35
C LEU A 139 -15.55 -12.29 -67.73
N ILE A 140 -15.42 -12.52 -69.01
CA ILE A 140 -14.47 -13.52 -69.56
C ILE A 140 -13.68 -12.85 -70.65
N ARG A 141 -12.36 -13.06 -70.62
CA ARG A 141 -11.42 -12.71 -71.67
C ARG A 141 -10.73 -13.98 -72.14
N VAL A 142 -10.74 -14.22 -73.41
CA VAL A 142 -9.97 -15.32 -74.03
C VAL A 142 -8.80 -14.66 -74.75
N ASN A 143 -7.60 -14.94 -74.31
CA ASN A 143 -6.39 -14.48 -74.90
C ASN A 143 -5.82 -15.54 -75.82
N GLY A 144 -5.66 -15.20 -77.10
CA GLY A 144 -4.98 -16.02 -78.09
C GLY A 144 -3.96 -15.10 -78.80
N GLY A 145 -2.79 -14.81 -78.28
CA GLY A 145 -1.88 -13.91 -78.90
C GLY A 145 -0.72 -13.47 -78.03
N ASP A 146 -0.34 -12.21 -78.08
CA ASP A 146 0.95 -11.69 -77.60
C ASP A 146 1.10 -11.51 -76.04
N LYS A 147 0.11 -11.81 -75.22
CA LYS A 147 0.26 -11.69 -73.76
C LYS A 147 0.92 -12.94 -73.18
N LEU A 148 2.06 -12.67 -72.59
CA LEU A 148 2.94 -13.73 -72.03
C LEU A 148 2.53 -14.09 -70.58
N TYR A 149 1.35 -14.74 -70.36
CA TYR A 149 0.97 -15.32 -69.09
C TYR A 149 2.05 -16.30 -68.56
N THR A 150 2.82 -16.91 -69.52
CA THR A 150 3.92 -17.82 -69.20
C THR A 150 5.00 -17.26 -68.30
N ARG A 151 5.08 -15.90 -68.17
CA ARG A 151 5.99 -15.20 -67.23
C ARG A 151 5.34 -14.82 -65.91
N GLN A 152 4.06 -15.02 -65.78
CA GLN A 152 3.32 -14.70 -64.54
C GLN A 152 3.62 -15.77 -63.47
N LYS A 153 3.74 -15.31 -62.19
CA LYS A 153 4.00 -16.19 -61.04
C LYS A 153 2.97 -17.30 -60.91
N TRP A 154 1.70 -16.98 -61.14
CA TRP A 154 0.60 -17.92 -61.00
C TRP A 154 0.65 -19.10 -62.03
N TYR A 155 1.28 -18.87 -63.19
CA TYR A 155 1.47 -19.89 -64.20
C TYR A 155 2.80 -20.60 -64.02
N PHE A 156 3.90 -19.86 -63.96
CA PHE A 156 5.27 -20.41 -63.95
C PHE A 156 5.56 -21.26 -62.68
N THR A 157 5.10 -20.79 -61.50
CA THR A 157 5.47 -21.47 -60.25
C THR A 157 4.88 -22.88 -60.09
N PRO A 158 3.54 -23.11 -60.28
CA PRO A 158 2.99 -24.47 -60.23
C PRO A 158 3.50 -25.36 -61.36
N LEU A 159 3.72 -24.79 -62.55
CA LEU A 159 4.27 -25.51 -63.70
C LEU A 159 5.67 -26.06 -63.38
N HIS A 160 6.53 -25.21 -62.85
CA HIS A 160 7.92 -25.60 -62.55
C HIS A 160 8.04 -26.56 -61.35
N LEU A 161 7.17 -26.40 -60.35
CA LEU A 161 7.15 -27.28 -59.16
C LEU A 161 6.36 -28.56 -59.38
N GLU A 162 5.61 -28.68 -60.46
CA GLU A 162 4.73 -29.82 -60.81
C GLU A 162 3.79 -30.24 -59.66
N LYS A 163 3.36 -29.26 -58.82
CA LYS A 163 2.48 -29.50 -57.69
C LYS A 163 1.51 -28.33 -57.43
N PRO A 164 0.34 -28.61 -56.87
CA PRO A 164 -0.52 -27.55 -56.39
C PRO A 164 0.15 -26.71 -55.30
N ILE A 165 0.04 -25.40 -55.41
CA ILE A 165 0.69 -24.46 -54.49
C ILE A 165 -0.06 -23.12 -54.38
N TRP A 166 -0.05 -22.56 -53.16
CA TRP A 166 -0.36 -21.18 -52.92
C TRP A 166 0.82 -20.29 -53.28
N ILE A 167 0.57 -19.19 -53.98
CA ILE A 167 1.59 -18.27 -54.48
C ILE A 167 1.51 -17.00 -53.63
N ASP A 168 2.64 -16.55 -53.14
CA ASP A 168 2.74 -15.28 -52.41
C ASP A 168 2.13 -14.14 -53.21
N PRO A 169 1.54 -13.13 -52.55
CA PRO A 169 0.85 -12.05 -53.21
C PRO A 169 1.70 -11.39 -54.30
N TYR A 170 1.05 -11.04 -55.38
CA TYR A 170 1.65 -10.39 -56.54
C TYR A 170 0.62 -9.47 -57.19
N VAL A 171 1.09 -8.52 -57.98
CA VAL A 171 0.23 -7.65 -58.79
C VAL A 171 -0.32 -8.45 -59.97
N ASP A 172 -1.65 -8.59 -60.03
CA ASP A 172 -2.31 -9.17 -61.21
C ASP A 172 -2.24 -8.13 -62.36
N GLU A 173 -1.30 -8.33 -63.23
CA GLU A 173 -1.09 -7.50 -64.39
C GLU A 173 -2.22 -7.60 -65.43
N GLU A 174 -3.00 -8.68 -65.33
CA GLU A 174 -4.13 -8.92 -66.22
C GLU A 174 -5.42 -8.26 -65.77
N SER A 175 -5.54 -7.94 -64.48
CA SER A 175 -6.65 -7.16 -63.98
C SER A 175 -6.54 -5.71 -64.45
N GLU A 176 -7.67 -5.06 -64.76
CA GLU A 176 -7.72 -3.66 -65.16
C GLU A 176 -7.14 -2.71 -64.12
N GLU A 177 -7.20 -3.09 -62.83
CA GLU A 177 -6.81 -2.29 -61.69
C GLU A 177 -5.42 -2.64 -61.15
N LYS A 178 -4.75 -3.64 -61.72
CA LYS A 178 -3.54 -4.20 -61.13
C LYS A 178 -3.69 -4.56 -59.67
N ASN A 179 -4.78 -5.27 -59.36
CA ASN A 179 -5.09 -5.71 -57.98
C ASN A 179 -3.99 -6.62 -57.44
N ILE A 180 -3.73 -6.50 -56.17
CA ILE A 180 -2.86 -7.47 -55.51
C ILE A 180 -3.70 -8.71 -55.19
N VAL A 181 -3.26 -9.84 -55.65
CA VAL A 181 -3.93 -11.15 -55.46
C VAL A 181 -2.97 -12.19 -54.95
N THR A 182 -3.47 -13.19 -54.25
CA THR A 182 -2.80 -14.49 -54.04
C THR A 182 -3.52 -15.55 -54.82
N SER A 183 -2.84 -16.58 -55.24
CA SER A 183 -3.38 -17.57 -56.16
C SER A 183 -3.10 -19.00 -55.70
N TYR A 184 -4.08 -19.86 -55.86
CA TYR A 184 -3.88 -21.30 -55.79
C TYR A 184 -3.76 -21.88 -57.19
N GLY A 185 -2.50 -22.22 -57.59
CA GLY A 185 -2.19 -22.75 -58.89
C GLY A 185 -2.06 -24.27 -58.87
N MET A 186 -2.61 -24.93 -59.90
CA MET A 186 -2.55 -26.39 -60.11
C MET A 186 -2.09 -26.73 -61.53
N PRO A 187 -1.03 -27.53 -61.69
CA PRO A 187 -0.60 -28.00 -62.99
C PRO A 187 -1.63 -28.93 -63.60
N LEU A 188 -1.87 -28.82 -64.93
CA LEU A 188 -2.79 -29.67 -65.70
C LEU A 188 -2.01 -30.71 -66.46
N HIS A 189 -2.49 -31.94 -66.42
CA HIS A 189 -1.89 -33.08 -67.13
C HIS A 189 -2.82 -33.72 -68.13
N ASN A 190 -2.31 -34.18 -69.23
CA ASN A 190 -3.03 -35.01 -70.19
C ASN A 190 -3.17 -36.45 -69.69
N LYS A 191 -3.80 -37.34 -70.48
CA LYS A 191 -4.00 -38.74 -70.12
C LYS A 191 -2.70 -39.53 -70.02
N ASP A 192 -1.62 -39.08 -70.69
CA ASP A 192 -0.31 -39.64 -70.70
C ASP A 192 0.59 -39.17 -69.58
N GLY A 193 0.06 -38.24 -68.73
CA GLY A 193 0.78 -37.67 -67.63
C GLY A 193 1.68 -36.48 -68.01
N GLU A 194 1.57 -36.02 -69.25
CA GLU A 194 2.37 -34.84 -69.71
C GLU A 194 1.72 -33.53 -69.20
N LEU A 195 2.53 -32.59 -68.77
CA LEU A 195 2.16 -31.28 -68.35
C LEU A 195 1.66 -30.45 -69.56
N VAL A 196 0.44 -29.92 -69.47
CA VAL A 196 -0.23 -29.23 -70.61
C VAL A 196 -0.70 -27.83 -70.27
N GLY A 197 -0.57 -27.38 -69.03
CA GLY A 197 -0.98 -26.04 -68.61
C GLY A 197 -1.16 -25.89 -67.09
N VAL A 198 -1.81 -24.84 -66.69
CA VAL A 198 -2.12 -24.49 -65.29
C VAL A 198 -3.55 -23.99 -65.18
N LEU A 199 -4.23 -24.45 -64.11
CA LEU A 199 -5.47 -23.85 -63.59
C LEU A 199 -5.09 -23.05 -62.36
N SER A 200 -5.52 -21.80 -62.27
CA SER A 200 -5.31 -20.93 -61.12
C SER A 200 -6.61 -20.26 -60.67
N ALA A 201 -6.80 -20.19 -59.37
CA ALA A 201 -7.86 -19.39 -58.75
C ALA A 201 -7.23 -18.32 -57.87
N HIS A 202 -7.71 -17.08 -58.00
CA HIS A 202 -7.14 -15.91 -57.33
C HIS A 202 -8.08 -15.33 -56.28
N ILE A 203 -7.51 -14.94 -55.15
CA ILE A 203 -8.19 -14.26 -54.05
C ILE A 203 -7.67 -12.86 -53.92
N SER A 204 -8.58 -11.88 -53.77
CA SER A 204 -8.21 -10.50 -53.53
C SER A 204 -7.52 -10.31 -52.18
N MET A 205 -6.33 -9.72 -52.22
CA MET A 205 -5.62 -9.36 -50.99
C MET A 205 -6.32 -8.27 -50.20
N LYS A 206 -7.17 -7.46 -50.83
CA LYS A 206 -7.97 -6.47 -50.13
C LYS A 206 -8.95 -7.12 -49.14
N TRP A 207 -9.69 -8.16 -49.59
CA TRP A 207 -10.58 -8.91 -48.69
C TRP A 207 -9.80 -9.57 -47.55
N PHE A 208 -8.63 -10.15 -47.86
CA PHE A 208 -7.79 -10.78 -46.89
C PHE A 208 -7.22 -9.76 -45.87
N ALA A 209 -6.75 -8.61 -46.37
CA ALA A 209 -6.27 -7.51 -45.54
C ALA A 209 -7.39 -6.98 -44.62
N ASP A 210 -8.60 -6.73 -45.15
CA ASP A 210 -9.73 -6.26 -44.35
C ASP A 210 -10.06 -7.22 -43.19
N LEU A 211 -9.99 -8.53 -43.43
CA LEU A 211 -10.18 -9.54 -42.41
C LEU A 211 -9.08 -9.48 -41.35
N VAL A 212 -7.84 -9.47 -41.76
CA VAL A 212 -6.66 -9.45 -40.84
C VAL A 212 -6.60 -8.15 -40.05
N LEU A 213 -6.78 -7.01 -40.72
CA LEU A 213 -6.75 -5.68 -40.06
C LEU A 213 -7.92 -5.43 -39.11
N SER A 214 -8.99 -6.25 -39.24
CA SER A 214 -10.09 -6.23 -38.27
C SER A 214 -9.74 -6.84 -36.92
N LEU A 215 -8.60 -7.53 -36.81
CA LEU A 215 -8.10 -8.18 -35.60
C LEU A 215 -7.56 -7.17 -34.61
N LYS A 216 -8.40 -6.71 -33.70
CA LYS A 216 -8.04 -5.75 -32.67
C LYS A 216 -8.45 -6.27 -31.30
N PRO A 217 -7.66 -7.19 -30.70
CA PRO A 217 -7.94 -7.65 -29.33
C PRO A 217 -7.89 -6.50 -28.31
N PHE A 218 -7.11 -5.45 -28.62
CA PHE A 218 -6.99 -4.22 -27.84
C PHE A 218 -7.13 -2.98 -28.76
N PRO A 219 -7.44 -1.80 -28.22
CA PRO A 219 -7.79 -0.61 -29.02
C PRO A 219 -6.77 -0.21 -30.08
N ASN A 220 -5.47 -0.20 -29.74
CA ASN A 220 -4.38 0.19 -30.65
C ASN A 220 -3.58 -1.01 -31.16
N SER A 221 -4.10 -2.23 -30.95
CA SER A 221 -3.48 -3.42 -31.54
C SER A 221 -3.69 -3.44 -33.05
N HIS A 222 -2.73 -3.98 -33.76
CA HIS A 222 -2.80 -4.19 -35.20
C HIS A 222 -2.24 -5.56 -35.56
N ALA A 223 -2.71 -6.07 -36.68
CA ALA A 223 -2.24 -7.34 -37.20
C ALA A 223 -1.39 -7.13 -38.45
N LEU A 224 -0.48 -8.04 -38.68
CA LEU A 224 0.35 -8.12 -39.88
C LEU A 224 0.44 -9.57 -40.35
N VAL A 225 0.79 -9.77 -41.61
CA VAL A 225 1.03 -11.09 -42.21
C VAL A 225 2.37 -11.08 -42.93
N MET A 226 3.16 -12.14 -42.68
CA MET A 226 4.44 -12.37 -43.31
C MET A 226 4.33 -13.54 -44.30
N GLY A 227 4.89 -13.38 -45.48
CA GLY A 227 4.98 -14.43 -46.54
C GLY A 227 6.07 -15.44 -46.27
N THR A 228 6.14 -16.42 -47.21
CA THR A 228 7.12 -17.52 -47.17
C THR A 228 8.57 -17.02 -47.38
N ASP A 229 8.75 -15.93 -48.08
CA ASP A 229 10.03 -15.26 -48.31
C ASP A 229 10.52 -14.40 -47.14
N GLY A 230 9.61 -14.09 -46.18
CA GLY A 230 9.90 -13.25 -45.03
C GLY A 230 9.50 -11.77 -45.22
N HIS A 231 8.93 -11.42 -46.37
CA HIS A 231 8.38 -10.08 -46.59
C HIS A 231 6.99 -9.93 -45.99
N LEU A 232 6.63 -8.69 -45.62
CA LEU A 232 5.31 -8.39 -45.14
C LEU A 232 4.30 -8.35 -46.29
N ILE A 233 3.26 -9.16 -46.17
CA ILE A 233 2.16 -9.22 -47.12
C ILE A 233 1.06 -8.21 -46.76
N ILE A 234 0.79 -8.04 -45.47
CA ILE A 234 -0.24 -7.15 -44.94
C ILE A 234 0.31 -6.40 -43.76
N HIS A 235 0.13 -5.08 -43.78
CA HIS A 235 0.43 -4.19 -42.67
C HIS A 235 -0.61 -3.07 -42.61
N PRO A 236 -0.95 -2.52 -41.41
CA PRO A 236 -1.97 -1.46 -41.25
C PRO A 236 -1.63 -0.16 -41.99
N ASP A 237 -0.37 0.21 -42.08
CA ASP A 237 0.09 1.38 -42.83
C ASP A 237 0.43 0.96 -44.24
N SER A 238 -0.24 1.56 -45.20
CA SER A 238 -0.13 1.24 -46.62
C SER A 238 1.22 1.63 -47.27
N THR A 239 2.13 2.23 -46.54
CA THR A 239 3.50 2.49 -46.99
C THR A 239 4.37 1.27 -46.67
N LEU A 240 4.28 0.28 -47.56
CA LEU A 240 5.04 -0.98 -47.48
C LEU A 240 6.54 -0.82 -47.24
N GLU A 241 7.12 0.33 -47.65
CA GLU A 241 8.56 0.55 -47.63
C GLU A 241 9.16 0.69 -46.21
N GLU A 242 8.45 1.29 -45.25
CA GLU A 242 8.99 1.52 -43.90
C GLU A 242 8.92 0.27 -43.03
N HIS A 243 7.93 -0.57 -43.18
CA HIS A 243 7.75 -1.78 -42.37
C HIS A 243 8.51 -3.00 -42.91
N GLU A 244 8.77 -3.01 -44.20
CA GLU A 244 9.70 -3.94 -44.82
C GLU A 244 11.12 -3.78 -44.26
N ALA A 245 11.48 -2.54 -43.85
CA ALA A 245 12.75 -2.24 -43.22
C ALA A 245 12.90 -2.95 -41.84
N PHE A 246 11.87 -2.92 -40.98
CA PHE A 246 11.97 -3.54 -39.65
C PHE A 246 12.24 -5.06 -39.72
N PHE A 247 11.48 -5.79 -40.51
CA PHE A 247 11.68 -7.23 -40.64
C PHE A 247 12.93 -7.59 -41.43
N THR A 248 13.30 -6.80 -42.43
CA THR A 248 14.56 -6.95 -43.16
C THR A 248 15.75 -6.72 -42.23
N GLU A 249 15.71 -5.70 -41.38
CA GLU A 249 16.73 -5.46 -40.36
C GLU A 249 16.75 -6.61 -39.33
N ALA A 250 15.55 -7.02 -38.84
CA ALA A 250 15.43 -8.15 -37.90
C ALA A 250 16.01 -9.45 -38.45
N PHE A 251 15.87 -9.74 -39.75
CA PHE A 251 16.48 -10.91 -40.34
C PHE A 251 18.02 -10.81 -40.50
N ASN A 252 18.50 -9.60 -40.74
CA ASN A 252 19.91 -9.35 -41.04
C ASN A 252 20.76 -9.12 -39.79
N ASP A 253 20.14 -8.67 -38.65
CA ASP A 253 20.83 -8.40 -37.40
C ASP A 253 20.39 -9.38 -36.29
N PRO A 254 21.21 -10.41 -35.99
CA PRO A 254 20.92 -11.36 -34.92
C PRO A 254 20.81 -10.74 -33.52
N THR A 255 21.23 -9.47 -33.34
CA THR A 255 21.14 -8.76 -32.07
C THR A 255 19.85 -7.96 -31.92
N SER A 256 19.08 -7.84 -32.99
CA SER A 256 17.78 -7.15 -32.99
C SER A 256 16.75 -7.88 -32.13
N GLU A 257 15.95 -7.16 -31.37
CA GLU A 257 14.87 -7.73 -30.55
C GLU A 257 13.84 -8.48 -31.40
N GLY A 258 13.63 -8.07 -32.66
CA GLY A 258 12.73 -8.72 -33.60
C GLY A 258 13.26 -10.00 -34.25
N HIS A 259 14.57 -10.28 -34.16
CA HIS A 259 15.22 -11.39 -34.91
C HIS A 259 14.57 -12.74 -34.63
N LEU A 260 14.44 -13.11 -33.36
CA LEU A 260 13.86 -14.40 -32.98
C LEU A 260 12.39 -14.52 -33.40
N ALA A 261 11.63 -13.44 -33.34
CA ALA A 261 10.25 -13.41 -33.78
C ALA A 261 10.14 -13.59 -35.30
N ALA A 262 10.94 -12.83 -36.06
CA ALA A 262 10.97 -12.89 -37.52
C ALA A 262 11.34 -14.30 -38.01
N ILE A 263 12.39 -14.92 -37.44
CA ILE A 263 12.78 -16.28 -37.77
C ILE A 263 11.71 -17.30 -37.37
N SER A 264 11.11 -17.14 -36.19
CA SER A 264 10.06 -18.06 -35.72
C SER A 264 8.83 -17.98 -36.63
N MET A 265 8.43 -16.80 -37.07
CA MET A 265 7.35 -16.61 -38.02
C MET A 265 7.68 -17.25 -39.37
N LYS A 266 8.87 -16.99 -39.91
CA LYS A 266 9.33 -17.57 -41.19
C LYS A 266 9.42 -19.09 -41.15
N THR A 267 9.79 -19.67 -40.02
CA THR A 267 9.90 -21.14 -39.85
C THR A 267 8.58 -21.79 -39.40
N GLY A 268 7.49 -21.02 -39.31
CA GLY A 268 6.16 -21.56 -39.00
C GLY A 268 6.00 -22.00 -37.53
N HIS A 269 6.68 -21.33 -36.60
CA HIS A 269 6.50 -21.59 -35.17
C HIS A 269 5.44 -20.69 -34.56
N ILE A 270 4.72 -21.21 -33.57
CA ILE A 270 3.77 -20.46 -32.76
C ILE A 270 4.52 -19.83 -31.57
N GLY A 271 4.31 -18.56 -31.32
CA GLY A 271 5.00 -17.92 -30.20
C GLY A 271 4.53 -16.52 -29.88
N HIS A 272 5.30 -15.88 -29.01
CA HIS A 272 5.18 -14.47 -28.68
C HIS A 272 6.57 -13.89 -28.42
N SER A 273 6.70 -12.59 -28.59
CA SER A 273 7.92 -11.83 -28.32
C SER A 273 7.57 -10.45 -27.76
N GLU A 274 8.44 -9.93 -26.94
CA GLU A 274 8.39 -8.54 -26.48
C GLU A 274 9.31 -7.74 -27.44
N LEU A 275 8.81 -6.64 -27.99
CA LEU A 275 9.50 -5.86 -28.98
C LEU A 275 9.33 -4.37 -28.69
N ASN A 276 10.42 -3.62 -28.82
CA ASN A 276 10.31 -2.17 -28.87
C ASN A 276 10.23 -1.73 -30.33
N MET A 277 9.08 -1.18 -30.72
CA MET A 277 8.86 -0.63 -32.06
C MET A 277 8.61 0.87 -31.93
N ASP A 278 9.43 1.68 -32.56
CA ASP A 278 9.34 3.15 -32.56
C ASP A 278 9.30 3.79 -31.14
N GLY A 279 10.02 3.18 -30.19
CA GLY A 279 10.07 3.63 -28.81
C GLY A 279 8.85 3.22 -27.96
N VAL A 280 7.98 2.36 -28.49
CA VAL A 280 6.82 1.79 -27.80
C VAL A 280 7.08 0.32 -27.52
N ASP A 281 6.94 -0.08 -26.27
CA ASP A 281 7.01 -1.51 -25.87
C ASP A 281 5.74 -2.22 -26.32
N ASN A 282 5.90 -3.30 -27.08
CA ASN A 282 4.83 -4.07 -27.67
C ASN A 282 4.98 -5.56 -27.37
N PHE A 283 3.86 -6.24 -27.22
CA PHE A 283 3.80 -7.69 -27.26
C PHE A 283 3.33 -8.14 -28.65
N MET A 284 4.13 -8.96 -29.30
CA MET A 284 3.79 -9.56 -30.58
C MET A 284 3.46 -11.03 -30.39
N PHE A 285 2.28 -11.46 -30.85
CA PHE A 285 1.81 -12.84 -30.85
C PHE A 285 1.72 -13.32 -32.28
N TYR A 286 2.27 -14.49 -32.61
CA TYR A 286 2.32 -14.98 -33.98
C TYR A 286 1.92 -16.44 -34.08
N HIS A 287 1.30 -16.75 -35.23
CA HIS A 287 0.78 -18.07 -35.58
C HIS A 287 0.92 -18.33 -37.08
N PRO A 288 1.40 -19.50 -37.51
CA PRO A 288 1.49 -19.83 -38.94
C PRO A 288 0.10 -20.22 -39.51
N PHE A 289 -0.10 -19.97 -40.81
CA PHE A 289 -1.16 -20.57 -41.58
C PHE A 289 -0.61 -21.87 -42.24
N GLU A 290 -1.17 -23.02 -41.85
CA GLU A 290 -0.63 -24.32 -42.29
C GLU A 290 -0.67 -24.52 -43.80
N ASN A 291 -1.69 -24.00 -44.50
CA ASN A 291 -1.88 -24.25 -45.92
C ASN A 291 -1.11 -23.32 -46.84
N ALA A 292 -0.85 -22.09 -46.44
CA ALA A 292 -0.21 -21.08 -47.27
C ALA A 292 1.29 -20.89 -46.96
N GLY A 293 1.75 -21.42 -45.81
CA GLY A 293 3.12 -21.20 -45.32
C GLY A 293 3.36 -19.73 -44.84
N TRP A 294 2.31 -18.95 -44.67
CA TRP A 294 2.40 -17.60 -44.15
C TRP A 294 2.28 -17.60 -42.61
N SER A 295 2.62 -16.47 -42.01
CA SER A 295 2.45 -16.29 -40.57
C SER A 295 1.73 -14.99 -40.29
N VAL A 296 0.69 -15.06 -39.47
CA VAL A 296 0.00 -13.87 -38.95
C VAL A 296 0.55 -13.49 -37.59
N ALA A 297 0.73 -12.23 -37.35
CA ALA A 297 1.02 -11.70 -36.01
C ALA A 297 0.06 -10.59 -35.63
N ILE A 298 -0.16 -10.46 -34.30
CA ILE A 298 -0.86 -9.32 -33.70
C ILE A 298 0.12 -8.62 -32.79
N VAL A 299 0.30 -7.33 -33.01
CA VAL A 299 1.12 -6.43 -32.20
C VAL A 299 0.21 -5.66 -31.28
N CYS A 300 0.48 -5.74 -29.98
CA CYS A 300 -0.32 -5.12 -28.92
C CYS A 300 0.57 -4.22 -28.08
N PRO A 301 0.35 -2.90 -28.03
CA PRO A 301 1.09 -2.02 -27.14
C PRO A 301 0.91 -2.44 -25.67
N GLU A 302 2.02 -2.47 -24.91
CA GLU A 302 1.99 -2.80 -23.49
C GLU A 302 1.05 -1.87 -22.71
N SER A 303 1.02 -0.59 -23.09
CA SER A 303 0.14 0.42 -22.51
C SER A 303 -1.34 0.06 -22.60
N ASP A 304 -1.76 -0.60 -23.69
CA ASP A 304 -3.16 -1.00 -23.90
C ASP A 304 -3.53 -2.20 -23.03
N ILE A 305 -2.64 -3.20 -22.98
CA ILE A 305 -2.80 -4.39 -22.15
C ILE A 305 -2.93 -4.00 -20.68
N PHE A 306 -2.06 -3.10 -20.20
CA PHE A 306 -2.04 -2.66 -18.81
C PHE A 306 -2.84 -1.37 -18.54
N SER A 307 -3.63 -0.87 -19.47
CA SER A 307 -4.40 0.37 -19.31
C SER A 307 -5.34 0.33 -18.10
N SER A 308 -6.11 -0.73 -17.96
CA SER A 308 -7.00 -0.97 -16.83
C SER A 308 -6.22 -1.13 -15.51
N TYR A 309 -5.09 -1.84 -15.55
CA TYR A 309 -4.21 -2.01 -14.41
C TYR A 309 -3.63 -0.67 -13.93
N ASN A 310 -3.12 0.16 -14.83
CA ASN A 310 -2.56 1.46 -14.50
C ASN A 310 -3.60 2.41 -13.89
N SER A 311 -4.83 2.35 -14.38
CA SER A 311 -5.95 3.10 -13.81
C SER A 311 -6.30 2.63 -12.40
N LEU A 312 -6.45 1.33 -12.20
CA LEU A 312 -6.68 0.73 -10.87
C LEU A 312 -5.55 1.05 -9.90
N LEU A 313 -4.30 0.95 -10.35
CA LEU A 313 -3.12 1.29 -9.55
C LEU A 313 -3.17 2.74 -9.08
N ARG A 314 -3.49 3.67 -9.96
CA ARG A 314 -3.62 5.10 -9.63
C ARG A 314 -4.70 5.34 -8.57
N TYR A 315 -5.91 4.80 -8.76
CA TYR A 315 -7.00 4.93 -7.79
C TYR A 315 -6.66 4.29 -6.45
N THR A 316 -6.02 3.11 -6.46
CA THR A 316 -5.63 2.42 -5.24
C THR A 316 -4.55 3.18 -4.48
N ILE A 317 -3.57 3.79 -5.15
CA ILE A 317 -2.55 4.63 -4.51
C ILE A 317 -3.21 5.85 -3.85
N ILE A 318 -4.12 6.54 -4.54
CA ILE A 318 -4.83 7.69 -3.98
C ILE A 318 -5.66 7.27 -2.75
N LEU A 319 -6.45 6.19 -2.86
CA LEU A 319 -7.26 5.68 -1.77
C LEU A 319 -6.41 5.24 -0.57
N SER A 320 -5.27 4.61 -0.84
CA SER A 320 -4.30 4.20 0.18
C SER A 320 -3.72 5.40 0.93
N PHE A 321 -3.34 6.44 0.20
CA PHE A 321 -2.84 7.68 0.81
C PHE A 321 -3.90 8.34 1.70
N VAL A 322 -5.15 8.43 1.22
CA VAL A 322 -6.28 8.96 2.01
C VAL A 322 -6.54 8.10 3.24
N GLY A 323 -6.52 6.77 3.10
CA GLY A 323 -6.71 5.84 4.20
C GLY A 323 -5.63 5.96 5.29
N LEU A 324 -4.36 6.05 4.89
CA LEU A 324 -3.24 6.26 5.82
C LEU A 324 -3.31 7.64 6.51
N LEU A 325 -3.72 8.68 5.78
CA LEU A 325 -3.93 10.01 6.36
C LEU A 325 -5.05 9.99 7.41
N LEU A 326 -6.18 9.34 7.10
CA LEU A 326 -7.28 9.17 8.05
C LEU A 326 -6.87 8.35 9.27
N LEU A 327 -6.12 7.27 9.09
CA LEU A 327 -5.55 6.47 10.18
C LEU A 327 -4.66 7.34 11.08
N PHE A 328 -3.78 8.12 10.49
CA PHE A 328 -2.91 9.04 11.22
C PHE A 328 -3.72 10.06 12.04
N LEU A 329 -4.71 10.71 11.42
CA LEU A 329 -5.59 11.67 12.10
C LEU A 329 -6.39 10.99 13.23
N PHE A 330 -6.87 9.78 13.01
CA PHE A 330 -7.58 8.98 14.01
C PHE A 330 -6.67 8.61 15.20
N CYS A 331 -5.44 8.22 14.93
CA CYS A 331 -4.45 7.97 15.98
C CYS A 331 -4.13 9.24 16.78
N LEU A 332 -4.01 10.40 16.14
CA LEU A 332 -3.85 11.69 16.83
C LEU A 332 -5.08 12.02 17.67
N PHE A 333 -6.26 11.80 17.16
CA PHE A 333 -7.52 12.02 17.90
C PHE A 333 -7.60 11.13 19.15
N ILE A 334 -7.36 9.82 19.02
CA ILE A 334 -7.33 8.90 20.18
C ILE A 334 -6.26 9.33 21.17
N SER A 335 -5.06 9.64 20.71
CA SER A 335 -3.96 10.11 21.55
C SER A 335 -4.36 11.36 22.36
N HIS A 336 -4.97 12.33 21.72
CA HIS A 336 -5.42 13.56 22.39
C HIS A 336 -6.58 13.31 23.35
N TYR A 337 -7.53 12.49 22.94
CA TYR A 337 -8.75 12.26 23.72
C TYR A 337 -8.55 11.32 24.91
N MET A 338 -7.79 10.24 24.75
CA MET A 338 -7.58 9.22 25.78
C MET A 338 -6.34 9.45 26.65
N LEU A 339 -5.21 9.80 26.04
CA LEU A 339 -3.92 9.80 26.74
C LEU A 339 -3.60 11.16 27.40
N LYS A 340 -4.08 12.26 26.88
CA LYS A 340 -3.86 13.59 27.47
C LYS A 340 -4.45 13.75 28.89
N PRO A 341 -5.66 13.23 29.22
CA PRO A 341 -6.16 13.22 30.60
C PRO A 341 -5.26 12.44 31.55
N LEU A 342 -4.72 11.30 31.13
CA LEU A 342 -3.79 10.48 31.92
C LEU A 342 -2.51 11.22 32.28
N GLN A 343 -1.92 11.95 31.30
CA GLN A 343 -0.75 12.79 31.57
C GLN A 343 -1.03 13.84 32.62
N LYS A 344 -2.22 14.48 32.60
CA LYS A 344 -2.62 15.44 33.64
C LYS A 344 -2.70 14.80 35.03
N LEU A 345 -3.11 13.54 35.12
CA LEU A 345 -3.13 12.81 36.41
C LEU A 345 -1.72 12.49 36.92
N VAL A 346 -0.81 12.10 36.01
CA VAL A 346 0.62 11.90 36.36
C VAL A 346 1.23 13.20 36.88
N ASP A 347 0.99 14.33 36.22
CA ASP A 347 1.47 15.63 36.65
C ASP A 347 0.85 16.04 38.01
N ALA A 348 -0.42 15.72 38.25
CA ALA A 348 -1.08 15.95 39.52
C ALA A 348 -0.45 15.08 40.63
N ALA A 349 -0.17 13.79 40.34
CA ALA A 349 0.51 12.91 41.27
C ALA A 349 1.90 13.45 41.66
N HIS A 350 2.70 13.89 40.69
CA HIS A 350 3.99 14.51 40.95
C HIS A 350 3.90 15.78 41.81
N ARG A 351 2.88 16.63 41.59
CA ARG A 351 2.66 17.82 42.42
C ARG A 351 2.30 17.43 43.85
N MET A 352 1.43 16.42 44.02
CA MET A 352 1.06 15.90 45.35
C MET A 352 2.27 15.34 46.11
N ALA A 353 3.11 14.54 45.41
CA ALA A 353 4.33 13.99 45.99
C ALA A 353 5.31 15.09 46.47
N ASN A 354 5.28 16.25 45.83
CA ASN A 354 6.08 17.43 46.21
C ASN A 354 5.34 18.37 47.19
N GLY A 355 4.25 17.91 47.81
CA GLY A 355 3.49 18.69 48.83
C GLY A 355 2.61 19.83 48.28
N LYS A 356 2.47 19.93 46.95
CA LYS A 356 1.67 21.00 46.33
C LYS A 356 0.23 20.51 46.08
N LEU A 357 -0.67 20.78 47.01
CA LEU A 357 -2.07 20.35 46.95
C LEU A 357 -3.04 21.45 46.47
N ASP A 358 -2.52 22.66 46.15
CA ASP A 358 -3.31 23.85 45.89
C ASP A 358 -4.18 23.82 44.64
N ASN A 359 -3.89 22.88 43.71
CA ASN A 359 -4.65 22.73 42.46
C ASN A 359 -5.43 21.42 42.42
N PRO A 360 -6.70 21.40 42.81
CA PRO A 360 -7.49 20.16 42.80
C PRO A 360 -7.75 19.66 41.38
N VAL A 361 -7.68 18.33 41.22
CA VAL A 361 -8.07 17.67 39.97
C VAL A 361 -9.56 17.90 39.74
N LYS A 362 -9.91 18.44 38.54
CA LYS A 362 -11.31 18.74 38.18
C LYS A 362 -12.12 17.45 38.08
N LYS A 363 -13.39 17.53 38.46
CA LYS A 363 -14.34 16.40 38.29
C LYS A 363 -14.46 16.06 36.78
N SER A 364 -14.34 14.79 36.43
CA SER A 364 -14.63 14.30 35.10
C SER A 364 -16.10 13.99 34.94
N HIS A 365 -16.66 14.28 33.74
CA HIS A 365 -18.02 13.93 33.35
C HIS A 365 -18.02 12.73 32.38
N ARG A 366 -16.86 12.06 32.24
CA ARG A 366 -16.73 10.85 31.40
C ARG A 366 -17.22 9.65 32.18
N ASP A 367 -17.94 8.78 31.47
CA ASP A 367 -18.49 7.52 32.02
C ASP A 367 -17.60 6.31 31.67
N ASP A 368 -16.32 6.55 31.27
CA ASP A 368 -15.35 5.52 30.97
C ASP A 368 -14.31 5.32 32.10
N GLU A 369 -13.42 4.35 31.95
CA GLU A 369 -12.37 4.01 32.92
C GLU A 369 -11.45 5.20 33.21
N VAL A 370 -11.21 6.07 32.23
CA VAL A 370 -10.39 7.26 32.36
C VAL A 370 -11.10 8.30 33.26
N GLY A 371 -12.41 8.45 33.09
CA GLY A 371 -13.23 9.29 33.93
C GLY A 371 -13.32 8.78 35.35
N TYR A 372 -13.51 7.48 35.53
CA TYR A 372 -13.48 6.81 36.84
C TYR A 372 -12.14 7.02 37.54
N MET A 373 -11.04 6.81 36.86
CA MET A 373 -9.70 6.99 37.40
C MET A 373 -9.45 8.47 37.81
N GLN A 374 -9.90 9.44 37.00
CA GLN A 374 -9.78 10.86 37.31
C GLN A 374 -10.58 11.23 38.56
N ASN A 375 -11.79 10.73 38.71
CA ASN A 375 -12.64 11.00 39.88
C ASN A 375 -12.09 10.32 41.14
N SER A 376 -11.60 9.09 41.04
CA SER A 376 -10.94 8.39 42.15
C SER A 376 -9.69 9.12 42.61
N PHE A 377 -8.89 9.60 41.67
CA PHE A 377 -7.69 10.38 41.99
C PHE A 377 -8.04 11.71 42.68
N ARG A 378 -9.11 12.37 42.27
CA ARG A 378 -9.63 13.58 42.92
C ARG A 378 -10.03 13.28 44.37
N HIS A 379 -10.75 12.17 44.64
CA HIS A 379 -11.13 11.74 45.99
C HIS A 379 -9.90 11.47 46.87
N MET A 380 -8.91 10.81 46.34
CA MET A 380 -7.64 10.56 47.03
C MET A 380 -6.94 11.92 47.39
N GLN A 381 -6.84 12.87 46.42
CA GLN A 381 -6.25 14.17 46.68
C GLN A 381 -6.98 14.91 47.78
N GLN A 382 -8.30 14.90 47.78
CA GLN A 382 -9.16 15.57 48.77
C GLN A 382 -8.97 14.92 50.16
N SER A 383 -8.88 13.58 50.26
CA SER A 383 -8.63 12.87 51.51
C SER A 383 -7.26 13.22 52.11
N ILE A 384 -6.20 13.24 51.26
CA ILE A 384 -4.84 13.62 51.69
C ILE A 384 -4.81 15.09 52.16
N SER A 385 -5.47 15.98 51.45
CA SER A 385 -5.54 17.41 51.83
C SER A 385 -6.21 17.59 53.17
N ASN A 386 -7.34 16.88 53.44
CA ASN A 386 -8.03 16.90 54.73
C ASN A 386 -7.17 16.34 55.84
N GLN A 387 -6.44 15.21 55.62
CA GLN A 387 -5.55 14.66 56.62
C GLN A 387 -4.38 15.62 56.97
N ILE A 388 -3.80 16.26 55.99
CA ILE A 388 -2.74 17.28 56.23
C ILE A 388 -3.30 18.47 57.03
N ALA A 389 -4.50 18.94 56.69
CA ALA A 389 -5.15 20.02 57.46
C ALA A 389 -5.39 19.62 58.93
N GLN A 390 -5.84 18.35 59.18
CA GLN A 390 -5.98 17.82 60.53
C GLN A 390 -4.65 17.73 61.28
N ILE A 391 -3.60 17.19 60.60
CA ILE A 391 -2.26 17.14 61.18
C ILE A 391 -1.76 18.52 61.57
N ASN A 392 -1.87 19.49 60.69
CA ASN A 392 -1.47 20.88 60.98
C ASN A 392 -2.27 21.46 62.14
N HIS A 393 -3.58 21.22 62.21
CA HIS A 393 -4.41 21.66 63.31
C HIS A 393 -3.94 21.02 64.64
N LEU A 394 -3.73 19.69 64.62
CA LEU A 394 -3.26 18.93 65.80
C LEU A 394 -1.86 19.41 66.22
N THR A 395 -0.98 19.68 65.29
CA THR A 395 0.35 20.22 65.56
C THR A 395 0.30 21.58 66.21
N ASN A 396 -0.57 22.46 65.76
CA ASN A 396 -0.78 23.79 66.33
C ASN A 396 -1.34 23.67 67.78
N VAL A 397 -2.32 22.78 68.01
CA VAL A 397 -2.89 22.53 69.34
C VAL A 397 -1.83 21.95 70.26
N LEU A 398 -1.00 21.01 69.82
CA LEU A 398 0.12 20.44 70.57
C LEU A 398 1.17 21.50 70.93
N THR A 399 1.49 22.36 69.97
CA THR A 399 2.45 23.45 70.22
C THR A 399 1.94 24.40 71.28
N GLN A 400 0.65 24.83 71.20
CA GLN A 400 0.00 25.65 72.18
C GLN A 400 -0.02 25.02 73.59
N ARG A 401 -0.37 23.72 73.65
CA ARG A 401 -0.37 22.99 74.91
C ARG A 401 1.06 22.86 75.49
N ASN A 402 2.07 22.66 74.68
CA ASN A 402 3.48 22.65 75.14
C ASN A 402 3.91 24.01 75.69
N GLU A 403 3.52 25.13 75.10
CA GLU A 403 3.77 26.47 75.60
C GLU A 403 3.09 26.72 76.94
N ASP A 404 1.81 26.33 77.03
CA ASP A 404 1.01 26.42 78.26
C ASP A 404 1.63 25.57 79.39
N LEU A 405 2.02 24.35 79.10
CA LEU A 405 2.70 23.46 80.02
C LEU A 405 4.04 24.02 80.53
N LYS A 406 4.81 24.59 79.65
CA LYS A 406 6.09 25.23 79.97
C LYS A 406 5.90 26.42 80.91
N LEU A 407 4.88 27.25 80.63
CA LEU A 407 4.53 28.41 81.47
C LEU A 407 4.09 27.91 82.87
N ALA A 408 3.22 26.90 82.96
CA ALA A 408 2.79 26.33 84.23
C ALA A 408 3.97 25.70 84.99
N TYR A 409 4.92 25.02 84.32
CA TYR A 409 6.09 24.49 84.95
C TYR A 409 7.04 25.57 85.50
N GLU A 410 7.26 26.67 84.78
CA GLU A 410 8.04 27.84 85.24
C GLU A 410 7.40 28.48 86.45
N GLN A 411 6.07 28.66 86.47
CA GLN A 411 5.31 29.17 87.58
C GLN A 411 5.43 28.27 88.82
N ALA A 412 5.23 26.97 88.64
CA ALA A 412 5.40 25.99 89.71
C ALA A 412 6.81 25.97 90.30
N ARG A 413 7.84 26.11 89.49
CA ARG A 413 9.24 26.20 89.91
C ARG A 413 9.57 27.47 90.65
N GLU A 414 8.96 28.61 90.23
CA GLU A 414 9.14 29.88 90.90
C GLU A 414 8.45 29.86 92.28
N ALA A 415 7.22 29.27 92.38
CA ALA A 415 6.55 29.06 93.62
C ALA A 415 7.33 28.14 94.58
N ASP A 416 7.98 27.09 94.05
CA ASP A 416 8.81 26.18 94.88
C ASP A 416 10.10 26.91 95.39
N ARG A 417 10.73 27.75 94.54
CA ARG A 417 11.87 28.61 94.97
C ARG A 417 11.48 29.61 96.04
N MET A 418 10.30 30.29 95.90
CA MET A 418 9.78 31.20 96.92
C MET A 418 9.51 30.47 98.25
N LYS A 419 8.97 29.27 98.19
CA LYS A 419 8.70 28.44 99.34
C LYS A 419 10.00 28.07 100.07
N ASP A 420 11.04 27.62 99.31
CA ASP A 420 12.35 27.32 99.87
C ASP A 420 13.00 28.55 100.52
N ALA A 421 12.89 29.72 99.90
CA ALA A 421 13.40 30.98 100.43
C ALA A 421 12.67 31.40 101.73
N VAL A 422 11.34 31.18 101.80
CA VAL A 422 10.56 31.47 103.01
C VAL A 422 10.97 30.49 104.16
N ILE A 423 11.14 29.24 103.83
CA ILE A 423 11.61 28.20 104.88
C ILE A 423 13.00 28.58 105.40
N LEU A 424 13.95 28.94 104.50
CA LEU A 424 15.30 29.34 104.94
C LEU A 424 15.27 30.61 105.77
N ASN A 425 14.49 31.61 105.42
CA ASN A 425 14.35 32.84 106.20
C ASN A 425 13.71 32.56 107.52
N MET A 426 12.72 31.71 107.59
CA MET A 426 12.09 31.33 108.84
C MET A 426 13.05 30.55 109.77
N SER A 427 13.85 29.60 109.15
CA SER A 427 14.86 28.82 109.86
C SER A 427 15.93 29.77 110.49
N ASP A 428 16.47 30.72 109.71
CA ASP A 428 17.44 31.70 110.18
C ASP A 428 16.92 32.57 111.34
N ARG A 429 15.64 33.00 111.20
CA ARG A 429 14.98 33.76 112.25
C ARG A 429 14.73 32.91 113.54
N MET A 430 14.38 31.68 113.36
CA MET A 430 14.28 30.74 114.54
C MET A 430 15.66 30.54 115.18
N GLU A 431 16.68 30.29 114.41
CA GLU A 431 18.05 30.16 114.94
C GLU A 431 18.48 31.38 115.73
N THR A 432 18.26 32.59 115.16
CA THR A 432 18.58 33.83 115.80
C THR A 432 17.72 34.02 117.10
N SER A 433 16.42 33.69 117.11
CA SER A 433 15.59 33.71 118.30
C SER A 433 16.02 32.81 119.35
N ILE A 434 16.36 31.53 118.97
CA ILE A 434 16.94 30.54 119.91
C ILE A 434 18.24 30.97 120.52
N LYS A 435 19.16 31.48 119.73
CA LYS A 435 20.48 32.03 120.19
C LYS A 435 20.29 33.19 121.16
N THR A 436 19.31 34.07 120.83
CA THR A 436 19.01 35.20 121.75
C THR A 436 18.42 34.71 123.07
N ILE A 437 17.49 33.70 123.05
CA ILE A 437 16.99 33.10 124.24
C ILE A 437 18.11 32.48 125.08
N HIS A 438 18.99 31.70 124.36
CA HIS A 438 20.12 31.01 125.07
C HIS A 438 21.11 32.01 125.66
N SER A 439 21.49 33.08 124.93
CA SER A 439 22.40 34.16 125.47
C SER A 439 21.77 34.87 126.65
N THR A 440 20.46 35.16 126.56
CA THR A 440 19.72 35.84 127.69
C THR A 440 19.65 34.97 128.91
N ILE A 441 19.43 33.66 128.71
CA ILE A 441 19.46 32.68 129.80
C ILE A 441 20.85 32.57 130.44
N ASP A 442 21.91 32.47 129.61
CA ASP A 442 23.28 32.45 130.08
C ASP A 442 23.70 33.67 130.86
N ASP A 443 23.30 34.90 130.36
CA ASP A 443 23.54 36.15 131.06
C ASP A 443 22.77 36.18 132.42
N PHE A 444 21.49 35.65 132.36
CA PHE A 444 20.75 35.52 133.61
C PHE A 444 21.41 34.64 134.58
N ARG A 445 21.97 33.45 134.13
CA ARG A 445 22.65 32.49 134.96
C ARG A 445 23.93 33.01 135.56
N LYS A 446 24.72 33.81 134.87
CA LYS A 446 25.97 34.38 135.33
C LYS A 446 25.84 35.48 136.34
N HIS A 447 24.80 36.25 136.25
CA HIS A 447 24.60 37.43 137.05
C HIS A 447 23.45 37.30 138.08
N ALA A 448 22.72 36.18 138.16
CA ALA A 448 21.54 35.99 138.98
C ALA A 448 21.72 36.25 140.44
N ALA A 449 22.98 36.16 141.06
CA ALA A 449 23.25 36.43 142.46
C ALA A 449 23.31 37.93 142.85
N ASP A 450 23.56 38.86 141.85
CA ASP A 450 23.81 40.26 142.05
C ASP A 450 22.75 41.12 141.39
N MET A 451 21.70 40.60 140.76
CA MET A 451 20.65 41.39 139.97
C MET A 451 19.52 41.87 140.82
N HIS A 452 19.10 43.07 140.60
CA HIS A 452 17.91 43.69 141.14
C HIS A 452 16.58 43.03 140.60
N VAL A 453 15.55 42.90 141.34
CA VAL A 453 14.29 42.25 140.96
C VAL A 453 13.75 42.74 139.67
N ASP A 454 13.90 44.00 139.35
CA ASP A 454 13.41 44.67 138.12
C ASP A 454 14.28 44.21 136.85
N GLU A 455 15.50 43.95 136.96
CA GLU A 455 16.36 43.46 135.90
C GLU A 455 16.04 42.01 135.57
N CYS A 456 15.73 41.17 136.64
CA CYS A 456 15.29 39.76 136.41
C CYS A 456 13.98 39.72 135.68
N ARG A 457 13.05 40.72 135.99
CA ARG A 457 11.77 40.77 135.27
C ARG A 457 11.94 41.20 133.83
N GLU A 458 12.82 42.11 133.53
CA GLU A 458 13.18 42.54 132.12
C GLU A 458 13.72 41.39 131.31
N MET A 459 14.67 40.61 131.85
CA MET A 459 15.28 39.47 131.23
C MET A 459 14.23 38.36 131.02
N ALA A 460 13.46 38.06 131.98
CA ALA A 460 12.34 37.08 131.87
C ALA A 460 11.31 37.52 130.77
N GLY A 461 11.01 38.78 130.69
CA GLY A 461 10.18 39.37 129.65
C GLY A 461 10.80 39.21 128.24
N LYS A 462 12.10 39.42 128.15
CA LYS A 462 12.88 39.27 126.86
C LYS A 462 12.84 37.75 126.38
N ILE A 463 13.05 36.82 127.30
CA ILE A 463 12.98 35.38 127.04
C ILE A 463 11.57 35.03 126.62
N GLN A 464 10.58 35.46 127.37
CA GLN A 464 9.15 35.20 127.02
C GLN A 464 8.78 35.70 125.61
N LYS A 465 9.13 36.97 125.33
CA LYS A 465 8.87 37.56 124.00
C LYS A 465 9.54 36.77 122.85
N GLN A 466 10.81 36.36 123.09
CA GLN A 466 11.58 35.63 122.08
C GLN A 466 11.02 34.21 121.89
N THR A 467 10.54 33.62 122.94
CA THR A 467 9.89 32.30 122.89
C THR A 467 8.56 32.35 122.15
N GLU A 468 7.74 33.43 122.40
CA GLU A 468 6.51 33.63 121.62
C GLU A 468 6.77 33.82 120.11
N ILE A 469 7.81 34.62 119.77
CA ILE A 469 8.23 34.74 118.37
C ILE A 469 8.64 33.38 117.78
N THR A 470 9.34 32.55 118.55
CA THR A 470 9.82 31.19 118.04
C THR A 470 8.63 30.23 117.86
N ILE A 471 7.65 30.25 118.78
CA ILE A 471 6.43 29.45 118.69
C ILE A 471 5.59 29.90 117.48
N ASP A 472 5.49 31.21 117.23
CA ASP A 472 4.73 31.74 116.08
C ASP A 472 5.40 31.37 114.77
N LEU A 473 6.74 31.46 114.68
CA LEU A 473 7.52 30.98 113.53
C LEU A 473 7.36 29.49 113.29
N LEU A 474 7.36 28.68 114.34
CA LEU A 474 7.15 27.22 114.28
C LEU A 474 5.70 26.89 113.86
N GLY A 475 4.69 27.65 114.38
CA GLY A 475 3.33 27.44 113.99
C GLY A 475 3.06 27.77 112.56
N ASN A 476 3.76 28.85 111.97
CA ASN A 476 3.70 29.20 110.58
C ASN A 476 4.43 28.11 109.69
N LEU A 477 5.54 27.58 110.13
CA LEU A 477 6.22 26.44 109.43
C LEU A 477 5.34 25.15 109.37
N LEU A 478 4.68 24.83 110.50
CA LEU A 478 3.75 23.71 110.55
C LEU A 478 2.54 23.92 109.63
N LYS A 479 1.92 25.13 109.61
CA LYS A 479 0.83 25.40 108.69
C LYS A 479 1.28 25.37 107.18
N MET A 480 2.55 25.71 106.87
CA MET A 480 3.08 25.53 105.53
C MET A 480 3.34 24.08 105.23
N ALA A 481 3.73 23.23 106.16
CA ALA A 481 3.94 21.81 105.95
C ALA A 481 2.61 21.03 105.78
N ASP A 482 1.55 21.33 106.60
CA ASP A 482 0.21 20.73 106.48
C ASP A 482 -0.48 21.09 105.14
N LYS A 483 -0.26 22.27 104.61
CA LYS A 483 -0.77 22.62 103.31
C LYS A 483 -0.16 21.72 102.15
N LYS A 484 0.90 20.95 102.41
CA LYS A 484 1.55 20.05 101.48
C LYS A 484 0.79 18.67 101.38
N GLU A 485 -0.01 18.30 102.36
CA GLU A 485 -0.79 17.04 102.33
C GLU A 485 -2.13 17.15 101.64
N GLU A 486 -2.71 18.41 101.59
CA GLU A 486 -4.02 18.63 100.89
C GLU A 486 -3.88 18.78 99.40
N VAL A 487 -2.69 18.91 98.76
CA VAL A 487 -2.45 19.05 97.36
C VAL A 487 -1.71 17.87 96.71
N ARG A 488 -2.05 16.66 97.11
CA ARG A 488 -1.75 15.43 96.35
C ARG A 488 -3.05 14.93 95.69
N PRO A 489 -3.13 14.94 94.30
CA PRO A 489 -4.27 14.40 93.55
C PRO A 489 -4.34 12.88 93.69
#